data_b9bb97584e609e772ccb9e48390f765c
#
_entry.id   b9bb97584e609e772ccb9e48390f765c
#
_cell.length_a   1.000
_cell.length_b   1.000
_cell.length_c   1.000
_cell.angle_alpha   90.00
_cell.angle_beta   90.00
_cell.angle_gamma   90.00
#
_symmetry.space_group_name_H-M   'P 1'
#
loop_
_entity.id
_entity.type
_entity.pdbx_description
1 polymer ?
#
loop_
_entity_poly.entity_id
_entity_poly.type
_entity_poly.pdbx_seq_one_letter_code
_entity_poly.pdbx_strand_id
1 'polypeptide(L)'
;MNAFVAALTGAGLVLAPAVATAHSLLLEASPAADAVLSAPPTDITLRFNNRVEKRLSTIRLVDVRGETQRVEVRADGPADRLDASAPALGPGRWRLEWRVLSTDGHVVTGRYSFQIAP
;
A
#
# COMPACT_ATOMS: atom_id res chain seq x y z
N MET A 1 -63.33 -23.52 -11.11
CA MET A 1 -62.03 -24.18 -11.11
C MET A 1 -60.95 -23.12 -11.17
N ASN A 2 -60.39 -22.87 -10.09
CA ASN A 2 -59.34 -21.84 -9.99
C ASN A 2 -57.97 -22.53 -10.03
N ALA A 3 -57.25 -22.32 -11.13
CA ALA A 3 -55.87 -22.72 -11.20
C ALA A 3 -55.03 -21.68 -10.45
N PHE A 4 -54.51 -22.05 -9.31
CA PHE A 4 -53.50 -21.24 -8.65
C PHE A 4 -52.16 -21.44 -9.34
N VAL A 5 -51.74 -20.44 -10.10
CA VAL A 5 -50.36 -20.36 -10.56
C VAL A 5 -49.58 -19.75 -9.41
N ALA A 6 -48.92 -20.58 -8.64
CA ALA A 6 -47.92 -20.11 -7.70
C ALA A 6 -46.75 -19.63 -8.51
N ALA A 7 -46.63 -18.33 -8.68
CA ALA A 7 -45.39 -17.74 -9.19
C ALA A 7 -44.32 -17.87 -8.09
N LEU A 8 -43.48 -18.85 -8.26
CA LEU A 8 -42.26 -18.93 -7.44
C LEU A 8 -41.31 -17.84 -7.93
N THR A 9 -41.41 -16.68 -7.33
CA THR A 9 -40.37 -15.68 -7.46
C THR A 9 -39.18 -16.20 -6.67
N GLY A 10 -38.30 -16.96 -7.33
CA GLY A 10 -37.02 -17.29 -6.80
C GLY A 10 -36.22 -15.99 -6.63
N ALA A 11 -36.09 -15.52 -5.40
CA ALA A 11 -35.09 -14.50 -5.09
C ALA A 11 -33.71 -15.15 -5.33
N GLY A 12 -33.18 -14.91 -6.53
CA GLY A 12 -31.81 -15.30 -6.81
C GLY A 12 -30.89 -14.52 -5.88
N LEU A 13 -30.32 -15.21 -4.87
CA LEU A 13 -29.24 -14.65 -4.08
C LEU A 13 -28.05 -14.54 -5.01
N VAL A 14 -27.78 -13.34 -5.54
CA VAL A 14 -26.56 -13.05 -6.25
C VAL A 14 -25.48 -12.94 -5.17
N LEU A 15 -24.82 -14.05 -4.89
CA LEU A 15 -23.57 -14.04 -4.18
C LEU A 15 -22.56 -13.37 -5.10
N ALA A 16 -22.31 -12.07 -4.87
CA ALA A 16 -21.14 -11.44 -5.42
C ALA A 16 -19.93 -12.26 -4.95
N PRO A 17 -19.08 -12.78 -5.86
CA PRO A 17 -17.89 -13.49 -5.42
C PRO A 17 -17.12 -12.56 -4.51
N ALA A 18 -16.92 -12.97 -3.27
CA ALA A 18 -15.95 -12.33 -2.41
C ALA A 18 -14.62 -12.49 -3.14
N VAL A 19 -14.15 -11.43 -3.80
CA VAL A 19 -12.81 -11.39 -4.34
C VAL A 19 -11.89 -11.41 -3.13
N ALA A 20 -11.46 -12.61 -2.74
CA ALA A 20 -10.34 -12.75 -1.83
C ALA A 20 -9.15 -12.13 -2.55
N THR A 21 -8.92 -10.84 -2.33
CA THR A 21 -7.77 -10.17 -2.89
C THR A 21 -6.55 -10.69 -2.17
N ALA A 22 -5.80 -11.57 -2.82
CA ALA A 22 -4.44 -11.93 -2.40
C ALA A 22 -3.46 -10.75 -2.60
N HIS A 23 -3.98 -9.56 -2.94
CA HIS A 23 -3.19 -8.36 -3.13
C HIS A 23 -2.70 -7.81 -1.79
N SER A 24 -1.45 -7.38 -1.78
CA SER A 24 -0.85 -6.73 -0.63
C SER A 24 -1.46 -5.34 -0.42
N LEU A 25 -2.21 -5.18 0.67
CA LEU A 25 -2.75 -3.90 1.09
C LEU A 25 -1.86 -3.30 2.15
N LEU A 26 -1.56 -2.01 2.01
CA LEU A 26 -0.83 -1.27 3.04
C LEU A 26 -1.72 -1.10 4.27
N LEU A 27 -1.24 -1.59 5.42
CA LEU A 27 -1.94 -1.48 6.71
C LEU A 27 -1.41 -0.36 7.58
N GLU A 28 -0.08 -0.19 7.60
CA GLU A 28 0.59 0.84 8.39
C GLU A 28 1.77 1.39 7.63
N ALA A 29 2.06 2.66 7.85
CA ALA A 29 3.22 3.32 7.28
C ALA A 29 3.84 4.27 8.32
N SER A 30 5.17 4.37 8.27
CA SER A 30 5.92 5.39 8.99
C SER A 30 6.99 5.95 8.02
N PRO A 31 6.98 7.25 7.72
CA PRO A 31 6.00 8.25 8.12
C PRO A 31 4.57 7.88 7.69
N ALA A 32 3.58 8.28 8.50
CA ALA A 32 2.17 8.01 8.17
C ALA A 32 1.67 8.94 7.06
N ALA A 33 0.62 8.51 6.35
CA ALA A 33 -0.04 9.34 5.36
C ALA A 33 -0.54 10.65 6.00
N ASP A 34 -0.30 11.75 5.32
CA ASP A 34 -0.67 13.11 5.74
C ASP A 34 0.00 13.59 7.04
N ALA A 35 1.00 12.87 7.54
CA ALA A 35 1.76 13.30 8.71
C ALA A 35 2.51 14.59 8.44
N VAL A 36 2.61 15.42 9.47
CA VAL A 36 3.49 16.59 9.50
C VAL A 36 4.59 16.32 10.52
N LEU A 37 5.79 16.09 10.04
CA LEU A 37 6.94 15.73 10.87
C LEU A 37 7.67 16.99 11.31
N SER A 38 8.09 17.02 12.57
CA SER A 38 8.92 18.11 13.11
C SER A 38 10.40 17.99 12.74
N ALA A 39 10.82 16.80 12.29
CA ALA A 39 12.18 16.50 11.86
C ALA A 39 12.15 15.49 10.72
N PRO A 40 13.20 15.42 9.87
CA PRO A 40 13.28 14.42 8.82
C PRO A 40 13.23 13.00 9.40
N PRO A 41 12.54 12.07 8.75
CA PRO A 41 12.51 10.68 9.19
C PRO A 41 13.87 10.03 8.94
N THR A 42 14.27 9.10 9.80
CA THR A 42 15.47 8.28 9.62
C THR A 42 15.18 6.95 8.96
N ASP A 43 13.96 6.44 9.15
CA ASP A 43 13.53 5.16 8.65
C ASP A 43 12.17 5.27 7.97
N ILE A 44 11.96 4.39 7.00
CA ILE A 44 10.68 4.21 6.32
C ILE A 44 10.26 2.78 6.57
N THR A 45 9.01 2.61 7.01
CA THR A 45 8.41 1.29 7.24
C THR A 45 7.05 1.24 6.59
N LEU A 46 6.83 0.23 5.77
CA LEU A 46 5.54 -0.08 5.15
C LEU A 46 5.14 -1.50 5.53
N ARG A 47 4.04 -1.65 6.25
CA ARG A 47 3.52 -2.96 6.62
C ARG A 47 2.28 -3.29 5.80
N PHE A 48 2.28 -4.49 5.24
CA PHE A 48 1.21 -4.99 4.37
C PHE A 48 0.43 -6.12 5.06
N ASN A 49 -0.72 -6.46 4.51
CA ASN A 49 -1.55 -7.57 5.03
C ASN A 49 -1.05 -8.95 4.61
N ASN A 50 -0.05 -9.03 3.72
CA ASN A 50 0.52 -10.26 3.19
C ASN A 50 2.03 -10.16 3.09
N ARG A 51 2.67 -11.30 2.90
CA ARG A 51 4.09 -11.37 2.59
C ARG A 51 4.37 -10.71 1.24
N VAL A 52 5.49 -10.03 1.15
CA VAL A 52 5.94 -9.35 -0.07
C VAL A 52 7.34 -9.81 -0.45
N GLU A 53 7.62 -9.80 -1.73
CA GLU A 53 8.94 -10.13 -2.28
C GLU A 53 9.82 -8.88 -2.22
N LYS A 54 10.61 -8.75 -1.15
CA LYS A 54 11.39 -7.54 -0.87
C LYS A 54 12.37 -7.17 -1.98
N ARG A 55 13.02 -8.14 -2.59
CA ARG A 55 13.99 -7.91 -3.66
C ARG A 55 13.38 -7.32 -4.93
N LEU A 56 12.09 -7.56 -5.13
CA LEU A 56 11.34 -7.12 -6.31
C LEU A 56 10.40 -5.98 -5.99
N SER A 57 10.49 -5.44 -4.78
CA SER A 57 9.68 -4.33 -4.31
C SER A 57 10.53 -3.06 -4.22
N THR A 58 9.91 -1.92 -4.49
CA THR A 58 10.61 -0.63 -4.53
C THR A 58 9.86 0.43 -3.74
N ILE A 59 10.62 1.37 -3.17
CA ILE A 59 10.11 2.59 -2.56
C ILE A 59 10.80 3.78 -3.22
N ARG A 60 10.03 4.80 -3.57
CA ARG A 60 10.54 6.06 -4.11
C ARG A 60 9.97 7.24 -3.33
N LEU A 61 10.79 8.26 -3.18
CA LEU A 61 10.38 9.54 -2.62
C LEU A 61 10.43 10.59 -3.72
N VAL A 62 9.36 11.35 -3.84
CA VAL A 62 9.20 12.37 -4.89
C VAL A 62 8.98 13.72 -4.21
N ASP A 63 9.80 14.71 -4.55
CA ASP A 63 9.66 16.07 -4.05
C ASP A 63 8.61 16.88 -4.83
N VAL A 64 8.39 18.13 -4.44
CA VAL A 64 7.41 19.02 -5.08
C VAL A 64 7.77 19.38 -6.53
N ARG A 65 9.02 19.20 -6.92
CA ARG A 65 9.50 19.44 -8.30
C ARG A 65 9.33 18.21 -9.18
N GLY A 66 8.94 17.07 -8.59
CA GLY A 66 8.87 15.79 -9.29
C GLY A 66 10.18 15.03 -9.35
N GLU A 67 11.22 15.49 -8.66
CA GLU A 67 12.47 14.76 -8.55
C GLU A 67 12.29 13.53 -7.67
N THR A 68 12.76 12.40 -8.17
CA THR A 68 12.57 11.11 -7.56
C THR A 68 13.87 10.58 -6.96
N GLN A 69 13.80 10.10 -5.73
CA GLN A 69 14.87 9.36 -5.08
C GLN A 69 14.38 7.93 -4.81
N ARG A 70 15.10 6.96 -5.33
CA ARG A 70 14.86 5.56 -5.01
C ARG A 70 15.51 5.24 -3.67
N VAL A 71 14.78 4.57 -2.80
CA VAL A 71 15.24 4.18 -1.48
C VAL A 71 15.51 2.69 -1.48
N GLU A 72 16.64 2.28 -0.91
CA GLU A 72 17.01 0.88 -0.84
C GLU A 72 16.19 0.16 0.23
N VAL A 73 15.46 -0.87 -0.20
CA VAL A 73 14.68 -1.75 0.67
C VAL A 73 15.62 -2.79 1.27
N ARG A 74 15.60 -2.93 2.60
CA ARG A 74 16.38 -3.96 3.28
C ARG A 74 15.85 -5.35 2.98
N ALA A 75 16.75 -6.30 2.83
CA ALA A 75 16.39 -7.70 2.55
C ALA A 75 15.91 -8.45 3.80
N ASP A 76 16.26 -7.97 4.98
CA ASP A 76 15.92 -8.57 6.27
C ASP A 76 14.61 -8.02 6.85
N GLY A 77 14.25 -8.52 8.03
CA GLY A 77 13.04 -8.11 8.74
C GLY A 77 11.82 -8.97 8.41
N PRO A 78 10.66 -8.63 8.99
CA PRO A 78 9.42 -9.37 8.78
C PRO A 78 9.00 -9.45 7.31
N ALA A 79 8.45 -10.59 6.92
CA ALA A 79 8.11 -10.87 5.52
C ALA A 79 6.98 -10.01 4.95
N ASP A 80 6.15 -9.42 5.82
CA ASP A 80 5.01 -8.56 5.45
C ASP A 80 5.36 -7.07 5.47
N ARG A 81 6.64 -6.74 5.60
CA ARG A 81 7.07 -5.36 5.80
C ARG A 81 8.23 -4.98 4.89
N LEU A 82 8.18 -3.78 4.35
CA LEU A 82 9.32 -3.14 3.71
C LEU A 82 9.92 -2.13 4.69
N ASP A 83 11.20 -2.28 4.95
CA ASP A 83 11.99 -1.35 5.75
C ASP A 83 13.09 -0.74 4.89
N ALA A 84 13.30 0.55 5.04
CA ALA A 84 14.35 1.27 4.34
C ALA A 84 14.88 2.40 5.22
N SER A 85 16.14 2.76 5.03
CA SER A 85 16.70 3.98 5.61
C SER A 85 16.29 5.16 4.74
N ALA A 86 15.78 6.22 5.37
CA ALA A 86 15.46 7.43 4.65
C ALA A 86 16.73 8.19 4.30
N PRO A 87 16.87 8.70 3.07
CA PRO A 87 17.95 9.63 2.74
C PRO A 87 17.72 10.96 3.47
N ALA A 88 18.70 11.85 3.42
CA ALA A 88 18.54 13.19 3.96
C ALA A 88 17.46 13.95 3.17
N LEU A 89 16.32 14.20 3.81
CA LEU A 89 15.19 14.91 3.20
C LEU A 89 15.11 16.32 3.76
N GLY A 90 14.97 17.31 2.87
CA GLY A 90 14.71 18.68 3.25
C GLY A 90 13.28 18.93 3.68
N PRO A 91 13.00 20.13 4.28
CA PRO A 91 11.64 20.54 4.58
C PRO A 91 10.76 20.58 3.35
N GLY A 92 9.47 20.40 3.55
CA GLY A 92 8.47 20.49 2.50
C GLY A 92 7.64 19.23 2.36
N ARG A 93 6.88 19.21 1.28
CA ARG A 93 5.98 18.08 0.98
C ARG A 93 6.71 17.01 0.19
N TRP A 94 6.52 15.78 0.61
CA TRP A 94 7.06 14.57 -0.03
C TRP A 94 5.94 13.61 -0.37
N ARG A 95 6.07 12.94 -1.51
CA ARG A 95 5.21 11.83 -1.88
C ARG A 95 6.04 10.54 -1.83
N LEU A 96 5.56 9.57 -1.08
CA LEU A 96 6.12 8.24 -1.06
C LEU A 96 5.32 7.35 -2.01
N GLU A 97 6.03 6.67 -2.89
CA GLU A 97 5.46 5.72 -3.84
C GLU A 97 6.06 4.35 -3.62
N TRP A 98 5.22 3.32 -3.62
CA TRP A 98 5.72 1.95 -3.52
C TRP A 98 5.20 1.09 -4.66
N ARG A 99 5.98 0.07 -4.97
CA ARG A 99 5.62 -0.99 -5.89
C ARG A 99 6.05 -2.29 -5.24
N VAL A 100 5.09 -3.13 -4.91
CA VAL A 100 5.35 -4.42 -4.26
C VAL A 100 4.91 -5.56 -5.15
N LEU A 101 5.70 -6.63 -5.13
CA LEU A 101 5.31 -7.90 -5.67
C LEU A 101 4.75 -8.75 -4.53
N SER A 102 3.47 -9.08 -4.62
CA SER A 102 2.81 -10.01 -3.71
C SER A 102 3.26 -11.45 -3.97
N THR A 103 3.13 -12.31 -2.97
CA THR A 103 3.50 -13.73 -3.12
C THR A 103 2.62 -14.48 -4.12
N ASP A 104 1.48 -13.94 -4.49
CA ASP A 104 0.63 -14.47 -5.57
C ASP A 104 1.08 -14.07 -6.99
N GLY A 105 2.18 -13.32 -7.10
CA GLY A 105 2.75 -12.87 -8.37
C GLY A 105 2.17 -11.58 -8.92
N HIS A 106 1.23 -10.92 -8.22
CA HIS A 106 0.68 -9.64 -8.65
C HIS A 106 1.51 -8.46 -8.14
N VAL A 107 1.65 -7.45 -9.00
CA VAL A 107 2.27 -6.19 -8.65
C VAL A 107 1.20 -5.23 -8.17
N VAL A 108 1.43 -4.63 -6.99
CA VAL A 108 0.56 -3.61 -6.41
C VAL A 108 1.36 -2.35 -6.19
N THR A 109 0.78 -1.23 -6.58
CA THR A 109 1.39 0.09 -6.40
C THR A 109 0.49 0.96 -5.53
N GLY A 110 1.09 1.90 -4.84
CA GLY A 110 0.37 2.89 -4.08
C GLY A 110 1.25 4.10 -3.79
N ARG A 111 0.64 5.12 -3.23
CA ARG A 111 1.33 6.36 -2.87
C ARG A 111 0.58 7.09 -1.76
N TYR A 112 1.31 7.87 -1.00
CA TYR A 112 0.78 8.84 -0.06
C TYR A 112 1.76 9.99 0.12
N SER A 113 1.31 11.08 0.71
CA SER A 113 2.13 12.25 0.99
C SER A 113 2.30 12.46 2.48
N PHE A 114 3.41 13.09 2.85
CA PHE A 114 3.69 13.61 4.18
C PHE A 114 4.45 14.92 4.05
N GLN A 115 4.60 15.64 5.14
CA GLN A 115 5.32 16.91 5.17
C GLN A 115 6.40 16.89 6.24
N ILE A 116 7.48 17.59 5.97
CA ILE A 116 8.52 17.90 6.96
C ILE A 116 8.46 19.39 7.21
N ALA A 117 8.26 19.78 8.45
CA ALA A 117 8.22 21.19 8.85
C ALA A 117 9.57 21.86 8.66
N PRO A 118 9.61 23.16 8.32
CA PRO A 118 10.85 23.91 8.19
C PRO A 118 11.62 24.03 9.50
#